data_db217c1cf64d521f292b6a81d3e114f3
#
_entry.id   db217c1cf64d521f292b6a81d3e114f3
#
_cell.length_a   1.000
_cell.length_b   1.000
_cell.length_c   1.000
_cell.angle_alpha   90.00
_cell.angle_beta   90.00
_cell.angle_gamma   90.00
#
_symmetry.space_group_name_H-M   'P 1'
#
loop_
_entity.id
_entity.type
_entity.pdbx_description
1 polymer ?
#
loop_
_entity_poly.entity_id
_entity_poly.type
_entity_poly.pdbx_seq_one_letter_code
_entity_poly.pdbx_strand_id
1 'polypeptide(L)'
;MSADTAAPAALTADAAVVGAGPAGLAAALELARAGLDVLLLDEQAEPGGQYYRRPGPEVLDAVGDHRPEGGRLVARVRAAGVRVLSGHTVWGVDDDRRTLLAASPGGAAVRVRARWVVAATGAYERSVPFPGWQLPGVVTPGLAQHMSAEGVRLGRRAVVAGSGPFLLPVACALLERGVRVVAVAEAGRPYTPGPASLGALRFPARLAELASYAARLARHGVRVHQDTVVARAHGADRVEAVTLTRFSDPERVVARHGVDLLCVGYGFRPQADLPRLLGCAVDRDPATGDTVPRLTPTGRSSVPHVYVVGEAAGAAGAPTALARGRAAALDILASSGRAPDRGERRRLAVHLASLAGFTRLTAALYPAPAELVPALARRLPGPTLVCRCECVTADAVRAAAAAEGGSDVPAVKGGTRAGMGLCQARECGPALEALRAGGPGTGTVPARVPLRPLPLAAVLELADTPGEDV
;
A
#
# COMPACT_ATOMS: atom_id res chain seq x y z
N MET A 1 -23.35 -3.97 -38.53
CA MET A 1 -23.42 -2.80 -37.61
C MET A 1 -21.98 -2.43 -37.30
N SER A 2 -21.41 -1.48 -38.05
CA SER A 2 -20.10 -0.93 -37.73
C SER A 2 -20.25 -0.12 -36.47
N ALA A 3 -19.64 -0.59 -35.36
CA ALA A 3 -19.42 0.23 -34.21
C ALA A 3 -18.47 1.36 -34.63
N ASP A 4 -18.97 2.57 -34.55
CA ASP A 4 -18.19 3.80 -34.73
C ASP A 4 -17.17 3.80 -33.57
N THR A 5 -15.99 3.25 -33.81
CA THR A 5 -14.88 3.25 -32.85
C THR A 5 -14.32 4.67 -32.82
N ALA A 6 -14.89 5.50 -31.95
CA ALA A 6 -14.32 6.80 -31.65
C ALA A 6 -12.86 6.59 -31.19
N ALA A 7 -11.93 7.35 -31.77
CA ALA A 7 -10.53 7.31 -31.37
C ALA A 7 -10.40 7.52 -29.84
N PRO A 8 -9.48 6.81 -29.16
CA PRO A 8 -9.32 6.93 -27.71
C PRO A 8 -9.10 8.39 -27.32
N ALA A 9 -9.78 8.84 -26.25
CA ALA A 9 -9.71 10.23 -25.80
C ALA A 9 -8.25 10.58 -25.46
N ALA A 10 -7.65 11.50 -26.20
CA ALA A 10 -6.30 12.00 -25.95
C ALA A 10 -6.40 13.26 -25.06
N LEU A 11 -5.86 13.18 -23.86
CA LEU A 11 -5.83 14.28 -22.89
C LEU A 11 -4.38 14.79 -22.73
N THR A 12 -4.22 16.09 -22.69
CA THR A 12 -2.92 16.73 -22.43
C THR A 12 -2.98 17.55 -21.15
N ALA A 13 -1.85 17.67 -20.45
CA ALA A 13 -1.69 18.49 -19.27
C ALA A 13 -0.23 18.90 -19.06
N ASP A 14 0.01 19.93 -18.23
CA ASP A 14 1.35 20.22 -17.72
C ASP A 14 1.82 19.11 -16.78
N ALA A 15 0.92 18.64 -15.93
CA ALA A 15 1.22 17.56 -14.99
C ALA A 15 0.08 16.54 -14.89
N ALA A 16 0.43 15.25 -14.97
CA ALA A 16 -0.44 14.14 -14.66
C ALA A 16 -0.06 13.55 -13.29
N VAL A 17 -1.01 13.52 -12.36
CA VAL A 17 -0.85 12.92 -11.03
C VAL A 17 -1.64 11.62 -11.00
N VAL A 18 -0.99 10.51 -10.69
CA VAL A 18 -1.62 9.19 -10.62
C VAL A 18 -1.80 8.76 -9.17
N GLY A 19 -3.04 8.74 -8.72
CA GLY A 19 -3.46 8.46 -7.35
C GLY A 19 -3.88 9.72 -6.60
N ALA A 20 -5.16 9.78 -6.19
CA ALA A 20 -5.75 10.89 -5.44
C ALA A 20 -5.72 10.67 -3.91
N GLY A 21 -4.71 9.96 -3.40
CA GLY A 21 -4.42 9.88 -1.98
C GLY A 21 -3.81 11.18 -1.43
N PRO A 22 -3.45 11.24 -0.13
CA PRO A 22 -2.90 12.45 0.51
C PRO A 22 -1.77 13.11 -0.28
N ALA A 23 -0.82 12.33 -0.81
CA ALA A 23 0.32 12.84 -1.56
C ALA A 23 -0.07 13.43 -2.91
N GLY A 24 -0.92 12.72 -3.68
CA GLY A 24 -1.38 13.18 -4.99
C GLY A 24 -2.24 14.43 -4.88
N LEU A 25 -3.17 14.46 -3.91
CA LEU A 25 -3.99 15.65 -3.64
C LEU A 25 -3.13 16.86 -3.26
N ALA A 26 -2.10 16.66 -2.41
CA ALA A 26 -1.20 17.74 -2.03
C ALA A 26 -0.38 18.25 -3.21
N ALA A 27 0.16 17.34 -4.04
CA ALA A 27 0.91 17.71 -5.23
C ALA A 27 0.04 18.46 -6.25
N ALA A 28 -1.13 17.90 -6.58
CA ALA A 28 -2.06 18.50 -7.54
C ALA A 28 -2.51 19.91 -7.12
N LEU A 29 -2.84 20.09 -5.82
CA LEU A 29 -3.24 21.39 -5.28
C LEU A 29 -2.15 22.46 -5.44
N GLU A 30 -0.91 22.14 -5.07
CA GLU A 30 0.19 23.11 -5.16
C GLU A 30 0.53 23.47 -6.62
N LEU A 31 0.53 22.48 -7.52
CA LEU A 31 0.76 22.70 -8.96
C LEU A 31 -0.33 23.57 -9.59
N ALA A 32 -1.60 23.26 -9.32
CA ALA A 32 -2.73 24.01 -9.88
C ALA A 32 -2.79 25.45 -9.34
N ARG A 33 -2.50 25.67 -8.06
CA ARG A 33 -2.41 27.00 -7.46
C ARG A 33 -1.32 27.88 -8.09
N ALA A 34 -0.27 27.26 -8.59
CA ALA A 34 0.76 27.95 -9.32
C ALA A 34 0.43 28.12 -10.82
N GLY A 35 -0.78 27.74 -11.25
CA GLY A 35 -1.30 27.95 -12.60
C GLY A 35 -0.82 26.93 -13.62
N LEU A 36 -0.47 25.71 -13.22
CA LEU A 36 -0.28 24.60 -14.14
C LEU A 36 -1.63 23.93 -14.43
N ASP A 37 -1.79 23.43 -15.66
CA ASP A 37 -2.87 22.52 -16.00
C ASP A 37 -2.58 21.13 -15.42
N VAL A 38 -3.43 20.63 -14.51
CA VAL A 38 -3.22 19.39 -13.77
C VAL A 38 -4.35 18.41 -14.01
N LEU A 39 -3.98 17.20 -14.44
CA LEU A 39 -4.84 16.02 -14.46
C LEU A 39 -4.53 15.14 -13.25
N LEU A 40 -5.55 14.78 -12.49
CA LEU A 40 -5.45 13.86 -11.35
C LEU A 40 -6.29 12.61 -11.65
N LEU A 41 -5.63 11.47 -11.86
CA LEU A 41 -6.27 10.19 -12.14
C LEU A 41 -6.32 9.34 -10.87
N ASP A 42 -7.48 8.73 -10.59
CA ASP A 42 -7.63 7.77 -9.49
C ASP A 42 -8.55 6.61 -9.89
N GLU A 43 -8.18 5.38 -9.51
CA GLU A 43 -8.99 4.18 -9.75
C GLU A 43 -10.26 4.13 -8.89
N GLN A 44 -10.32 4.92 -7.82
CA GLN A 44 -11.50 5.01 -6.96
C GLN A 44 -12.52 5.99 -7.53
N ALA A 45 -13.80 5.74 -7.23
CA ALA A 45 -14.89 6.63 -7.62
C ALA A 45 -14.79 8.02 -6.95
N GLU A 46 -14.26 8.06 -5.73
CA GLU A 46 -14.06 9.30 -4.98
C GLU A 46 -12.59 9.50 -4.60
N PRO A 47 -12.04 10.72 -4.77
CA PRO A 47 -10.70 11.06 -4.34
C PRO A 47 -10.52 10.97 -2.82
N GLY A 48 -9.32 10.62 -2.37
CA GLY A 48 -8.96 10.48 -0.94
C GLY A 48 -7.99 9.35 -0.71
N GLY A 49 -7.90 8.42 -1.67
CA GLY A 49 -7.11 7.19 -1.57
C GLY A 49 -7.55 6.36 -0.37
N GLN A 50 -6.65 5.52 0.17
CA GLN A 50 -7.00 4.65 1.29
C GLN A 50 -7.09 5.40 2.63
N TYR A 51 -6.33 6.49 2.81
CA TYR A 51 -6.29 7.21 4.09
C TYR A 51 -7.48 8.15 4.31
N TYR A 52 -7.86 8.92 3.29
CA TYR A 52 -9.00 9.84 3.32
C TYR A 52 -10.26 9.27 2.65
N ARG A 53 -10.30 7.96 2.46
CA ARG A 53 -11.48 7.30 1.91
C ARG A 53 -12.70 7.63 2.77
N ARG A 54 -13.79 7.97 2.11
CA ARG A 54 -15.05 8.39 2.74
C ARG A 54 -16.14 7.41 2.34
N PRO A 55 -17.06 7.11 3.25
CA PRO A 55 -18.28 6.38 2.92
C PRO A 55 -19.09 7.13 1.86
N GLY A 56 -19.99 6.44 1.19
CA GLY A 56 -21.00 7.07 0.36
C GLY A 56 -21.88 8.05 1.18
N PRO A 57 -22.55 9.03 0.52
CA PRO A 57 -23.30 10.08 1.21
C PRO A 57 -24.29 9.54 2.26
N GLU A 58 -25.06 8.51 1.92
CA GLU A 58 -26.05 7.91 2.82
C GLU A 58 -25.42 7.31 4.09
N VAL A 59 -24.25 6.68 3.96
CA VAL A 59 -23.53 6.12 5.10
C VAL A 59 -22.85 7.23 5.90
N LEU A 60 -22.32 8.24 5.22
CA LEU A 60 -21.66 9.38 5.84
C LEU A 60 -22.59 10.13 6.79
N ASP A 61 -23.86 10.33 6.41
CA ASP A 61 -24.87 10.96 7.25
C ASP A 61 -25.17 10.14 8.52
N ALA A 62 -25.08 8.80 8.42
CA ALA A 62 -25.35 7.92 9.54
C ALA A 62 -24.17 7.76 10.51
N VAL A 63 -22.93 7.75 10.01
CA VAL A 63 -21.73 7.39 10.81
C VAL A 63 -20.78 8.57 11.05
N GLY A 64 -20.99 9.70 10.35
CA GLY A 64 -20.12 10.88 10.39
C GLY A 64 -18.82 10.72 9.57
N ASP A 65 -18.16 11.85 9.33
CA ASP A 65 -16.86 11.88 8.65
C ASP A 65 -15.73 11.72 9.67
N HIS A 66 -15.05 10.58 9.64
CA HIS A 66 -13.94 10.30 10.56
C HIS A 66 -12.68 11.12 10.25
N ARG A 67 -12.56 11.66 9.03
CA ARG A 67 -11.41 12.44 8.55
C ARG A 67 -11.84 13.61 7.69
N PRO A 68 -12.54 14.60 8.27
CA PRO A 68 -13.13 15.74 7.52
C PRO A 68 -12.05 16.59 6.82
N GLU A 69 -10.79 16.52 7.26
CA GLU A 69 -9.66 17.18 6.59
C GLU A 69 -9.43 16.64 5.17
N GLY A 70 -9.74 15.38 4.91
CA GLY A 70 -9.66 14.78 3.58
C GLY A 70 -10.69 15.40 2.63
N GLY A 71 -11.95 15.52 3.06
CA GLY A 71 -12.99 16.16 2.28
C GLY A 71 -12.68 17.64 1.99
N ARG A 72 -12.14 18.37 2.98
CA ARG A 72 -11.68 19.75 2.78
C ARG A 72 -10.54 19.85 1.78
N LEU A 73 -9.59 18.90 1.79
CA LEU A 73 -8.49 18.87 0.83
C LEU A 73 -9.00 18.61 -0.59
N VAL A 74 -9.90 17.65 -0.77
CA VAL A 74 -10.53 17.35 -2.08
C VAL A 74 -11.30 18.57 -2.61
N ALA A 75 -12.07 19.24 -1.77
CA ALA A 75 -12.79 20.47 -2.15
C ALA A 75 -11.82 21.57 -2.63
N ARG A 76 -10.71 21.76 -1.94
CA ARG A 76 -9.67 22.73 -2.32
C ARG A 76 -9.00 22.36 -3.66
N VAL A 77 -8.77 21.07 -3.92
CA VAL A 77 -8.20 20.58 -5.19
C VAL A 77 -9.16 20.88 -6.34
N ARG A 78 -10.45 20.59 -6.18
CA ARG A 78 -11.47 20.91 -7.18
C ARG A 78 -11.59 22.41 -7.40
N ALA A 79 -11.62 23.23 -6.33
CA ALA A 79 -11.70 24.68 -6.40
C ALA A 79 -10.46 25.33 -7.05
N ALA A 80 -9.31 24.66 -7.03
CA ALA A 80 -8.09 25.10 -7.72
C ALA A 80 -8.07 24.80 -9.22
N GLY A 81 -9.14 24.19 -9.77
CA GLY A 81 -9.28 23.91 -11.20
C GLY A 81 -8.59 22.62 -11.64
N VAL A 82 -8.19 21.71 -10.73
CA VAL A 82 -7.65 20.40 -11.08
C VAL A 82 -8.71 19.56 -11.79
N ARG A 83 -8.38 19.03 -12.95
CA ARG A 83 -9.23 18.08 -13.70
C ARG A 83 -9.10 16.69 -13.05
N VAL A 84 -10.12 16.26 -12.29
CA VAL A 84 -10.12 14.99 -11.57
C VAL A 84 -10.82 13.92 -12.40
N LEU A 85 -10.09 12.87 -12.74
CA LEU A 85 -10.57 11.68 -13.46
C LEU A 85 -10.72 10.52 -12.46
N SER A 86 -11.87 10.46 -11.78
CA SER A 86 -12.22 9.37 -10.87
C SER A 86 -12.60 8.11 -11.63
N GLY A 87 -12.37 6.93 -11.03
CA GLY A 87 -12.63 5.62 -11.64
C GLY A 87 -11.71 5.27 -12.81
N HIS A 88 -10.65 6.06 -13.06
CA HIS A 88 -9.72 5.83 -14.15
C HIS A 88 -8.52 5.01 -13.71
N THR A 89 -8.39 3.82 -14.26
CA THR A 89 -7.30 2.88 -13.94
C THR A 89 -6.13 3.07 -14.90
N VAL A 90 -5.01 3.59 -14.41
CA VAL A 90 -3.75 3.61 -15.17
C VAL A 90 -3.18 2.20 -15.18
N TRP A 91 -3.02 1.62 -16.36
CA TRP A 91 -2.61 0.23 -16.55
C TRP A 91 -1.34 0.07 -17.38
N GLY A 92 -0.91 1.11 -18.07
CA GLY A 92 0.26 1.07 -18.93
C GLY A 92 0.88 2.45 -19.13
N VAL A 93 1.97 2.43 -19.85
CA VAL A 93 2.74 3.62 -20.27
C VAL A 93 3.17 3.36 -21.70
N ASP A 94 3.07 4.36 -22.55
CA ASP A 94 3.53 4.31 -23.94
C ASP A 94 5.07 4.37 -24.04
N ASP A 95 5.63 4.08 -25.20
CA ASP A 95 7.07 4.01 -25.45
C ASP A 95 7.79 5.33 -25.17
N ASP A 96 7.09 6.48 -25.33
CA ASP A 96 7.61 7.82 -25.00
C ASP A 96 7.82 8.05 -23.50
N ARG A 97 7.31 7.16 -22.63
CA ARG A 97 7.33 7.23 -21.15
C ARG A 97 6.72 8.51 -20.57
N ARG A 98 5.92 9.22 -21.36
CA ARG A 98 5.20 10.46 -20.98
C ARG A 98 3.71 10.33 -21.14
N THR A 99 3.28 9.36 -21.96
CA THR A 99 1.87 9.06 -22.19
C THR A 99 1.43 7.89 -21.32
N LEU A 100 0.50 8.15 -20.43
CA LEU A 100 -0.12 7.13 -19.57
C LEU A 100 -1.29 6.53 -20.32
N LEU A 101 -1.41 5.21 -20.23
CA LEU A 101 -2.54 4.45 -20.76
C LEU A 101 -3.50 4.14 -19.59
N ALA A 102 -4.73 4.62 -19.70
CA ALA A 102 -5.74 4.44 -18.70
C ALA A 102 -7.03 3.85 -19.29
N ALA A 103 -7.84 3.24 -18.45
CA ALA A 103 -9.19 2.82 -18.76
C ALA A 103 -10.18 3.63 -17.91
N SER A 104 -11.24 4.14 -18.54
CA SER A 104 -12.35 4.84 -17.87
C SER A 104 -13.24 3.85 -17.10
N PRO A 105 -14.17 4.31 -16.26
CA PRO A 105 -15.15 3.45 -15.58
C PRO A 105 -15.98 2.57 -16.52
N GLY A 106 -16.26 3.06 -17.73
CA GLY A 106 -16.95 2.31 -18.79
C GLY A 106 -16.06 1.37 -19.60
N GLY A 107 -14.75 1.31 -19.30
CA GLY A 107 -13.79 0.47 -20.00
C GLY A 107 -13.21 1.09 -21.26
N ALA A 108 -13.60 2.33 -21.66
CA ALA A 108 -13.02 3.02 -22.80
C ALA A 108 -11.56 3.41 -22.54
N ALA A 109 -10.73 3.33 -23.57
CA ALA A 109 -9.33 3.69 -23.51
C ALA A 109 -9.14 5.22 -23.42
N VAL A 110 -8.18 5.64 -22.59
CA VAL A 110 -7.81 7.05 -22.40
C VAL A 110 -6.29 7.16 -22.46
N ARG A 111 -5.77 8.04 -23.32
CA ARG A 111 -4.35 8.42 -23.35
C ARG A 111 -4.16 9.76 -22.65
N VAL A 112 -3.23 9.82 -21.71
CA VAL A 112 -2.92 11.06 -20.97
C VAL A 112 -1.45 11.39 -21.16
N ARG A 113 -1.18 12.43 -21.94
CA ARG A 113 0.18 12.95 -22.17
C ARG A 113 0.44 14.13 -21.26
N ALA A 114 1.56 14.11 -20.54
CA ALA A 114 1.92 15.19 -19.65
C ALA A 114 3.43 15.50 -19.70
N ARG A 115 3.75 16.78 -19.44
CA ARG A 115 5.15 17.21 -19.31
C ARG A 115 5.78 16.62 -18.04
N TRP A 116 5.01 16.51 -16.95
CA TRP A 116 5.42 15.97 -15.66
C TRP A 116 4.48 14.83 -15.25
N VAL A 117 5.04 13.73 -14.76
CA VAL A 117 4.27 12.62 -14.20
C VAL A 117 4.59 12.50 -12.70
N VAL A 118 3.56 12.52 -11.87
CA VAL A 118 3.67 12.31 -10.42
C VAL A 118 3.00 11.00 -10.06
N ALA A 119 3.78 9.96 -9.79
CA ALA A 119 3.28 8.67 -9.32
C ALA A 119 3.04 8.73 -7.80
N ALA A 120 1.75 8.79 -7.43
CA ALA A 120 1.26 8.82 -6.05
C ALA A 120 0.42 7.57 -5.74
N THR A 121 0.82 6.44 -6.32
CA THR A 121 0.06 5.17 -6.36
C THR A 121 -0.10 4.45 -5.01
N GLY A 122 0.57 4.94 -3.95
CA GLY A 122 0.40 4.43 -2.60
C GLY A 122 1.14 3.12 -2.31
N ALA A 123 0.56 2.30 -1.45
CA ALA A 123 1.13 1.03 -0.99
C ALA A 123 0.05 -0.04 -0.85
N TYR A 124 0.49 -1.31 -0.86
CA TYR A 124 -0.32 -2.47 -0.48
C TYR A 124 -0.01 -2.89 0.95
N GLU A 125 -0.99 -3.47 1.64
CA GLU A 125 -0.72 -4.17 2.89
C GLU A 125 0.15 -5.41 2.62
N ARG A 126 1.05 -5.68 3.56
CA ARG A 126 1.92 -6.84 3.49
C ARG A 126 1.26 -8.03 4.15
N SER A 127 0.88 -9.02 3.35
CA SER A 127 0.36 -10.30 3.81
C SER A 127 1.50 -11.32 3.92
N VAL A 128 1.41 -12.18 4.94
CA VAL A 128 2.26 -13.37 5.07
C VAL A 128 1.33 -14.55 5.28
N PRO A 129 1.40 -15.59 4.44
CA PRO A 129 0.59 -16.78 4.60
C PRO A 129 0.81 -17.50 5.94
N PHE A 130 -0.22 -18.13 6.45
CA PHE A 130 -0.19 -19.05 7.59
C PHE A 130 -1.34 -20.06 7.46
N PRO A 131 -1.32 -21.21 8.11
CA PRO A 131 -2.41 -22.19 8.04
C PRO A 131 -3.77 -21.58 8.37
N GLY A 132 -4.73 -21.65 7.45
CA GLY A 132 -6.07 -21.10 7.61
C GLY A 132 -6.24 -19.62 7.25
N TRP A 133 -5.22 -18.95 6.71
CA TRP A 133 -5.30 -17.51 6.35
C TRP A 133 -6.29 -17.20 5.22
N GLN A 134 -6.74 -18.22 4.49
CA GLN A 134 -7.75 -18.12 3.44
C GLN A 134 -9.20 -18.17 3.96
N LEU A 135 -9.41 -18.48 5.25
CA LEU A 135 -10.75 -18.63 5.82
C LEU A 135 -11.49 -17.27 5.81
N PRO A 136 -12.77 -17.24 5.46
CA PRO A 136 -13.64 -16.10 5.69
C PRO A 136 -13.55 -15.61 7.14
N GLY A 137 -13.45 -14.29 7.33
CA GLY A 137 -13.21 -13.67 8.64
C GLY A 137 -11.73 -13.45 8.96
N VAL A 138 -10.79 -13.94 8.11
CA VAL A 138 -9.39 -13.52 8.13
C VAL A 138 -9.23 -12.37 7.14
N VAL A 139 -8.88 -11.19 7.64
CA VAL A 139 -8.82 -9.94 6.86
C VAL A 139 -7.54 -9.17 7.14
N THR A 140 -7.23 -8.18 6.31
CA THR A 140 -6.13 -7.25 6.61
C THR A 140 -6.57 -6.16 7.59
N PRO A 141 -5.65 -5.56 8.37
CA PRO A 141 -5.95 -4.44 9.26
C PRO A 141 -6.55 -3.24 8.52
N GLY A 142 -6.08 -2.92 7.30
CA GLY A 142 -6.62 -1.83 6.51
C GLY A 142 -8.07 -2.07 6.07
N LEU A 143 -8.41 -3.28 5.64
CA LEU A 143 -9.80 -3.63 5.36
C LEU A 143 -10.67 -3.48 6.62
N ALA A 144 -10.18 -3.96 7.77
CA ALA A 144 -10.92 -3.86 9.03
C ALA A 144 -11.16 -2.41 9.45
N GLN A 145 -10.14 -1.55 9.36
CA GLN A 145 -10.26 -0.12 9.65
C GLN A 145 -11.26 0.56 8.69
N HIS A 146 -11.18 0.19 7.42
CA HIS A 146 -12.00 0.76 6.37
C HIS A 146 -13.48 0.46 6.57
N MET A 147 -13.82 -0.81 6.71
CA MET A 147 -15.17 -1.26 7.00
C MET A 147 -15.71 -0.66 8.31
N SER A 148 -14.85 -0.52 9.32
CA SER A 148 -15.22 0.15 10.57
C SER A 148 -15.54 1.63 10.32
N ALA A 149 -14.80 2.34 9.49
CA ALA A 149 -15.10 3.73 9.12
C ALA A 149 -16.42 3.86 8.36
N GLU A 150 -16.80 2.86 7.59
CA GLU A 150 -18.09 2.77 6.91
C GLU A 150 -19.25 2.27 7.81
N GLY A 151 -19.02 2.17 9.13
CA GLY A 151 -20.06 1.74 10.06
C GLY A 151 -20.27 0.22 10.15
N VAL A 152 -19.52 -0.56 9.39
CA VAL A 152 -19.70 -2.01 9.33
C VAL A 152 -19.06 -2.69 10.54
N ARG A 153 -19.83 -3.55 11.20
CA ARG A 153 -19.34 -4.44 12.25
C ARG A 153 -18.94 -5.78 11.63
N LEU A 154 -17.64 -5.99 11.42
CA LEU A 154 -17.10 -7.17 10.74
C LEU A 154 -17.23 -8.50 11.50
N GLY A 155 -17.39 -8.46 12.82
CA GLY A 155 -17.47 -9.65 13.65
C GLY A 155 -17.91 -9.30 15.07
N ARG A 156 -17.94 -10.30 15.94
CA ARG A 156 -18.29 -10.14 17.38
C ARG A 156 -17.04 -10.16 18.25
N ARG A 157 -16.06 -11.01 17.92
CA ARG A 157 -14.83 -11.22 18.71
C ARG A 157 -13.63 -11.25 17.75
N ALA A 158 -12.64 -10.43 18.02
CA ALA A 158 -11.50 -10.27 17.14
C ALA A 158 -10.15 -10.47 17.84
N VAL A 159 -9.17 -10.96 17.09
CA VAL A 159 -7.74 -10.78 17.34
C VAL A 159 -7.18 -9.88 16.24
N VAL A 160 -6.31 -8.93 16.63
CA VAL A 160 -5.53 -8.11 15.71
C VAL A 160 -4.07 -8.51 15.85
N ALA A 161 -3.43 -8.94 14.77
CA ALA A 161 -2.09 -9.52 14.80
C ALA A 161 -1.20 -8.99 13.67
N GLY A 162 0.11 -9.13 13.83
CA GLY A 162 1.08 -8.79 12.80
C GLY A 162 2.26 -8.00 13.32
N SER A 163 2.67 -6.95 12.61
CA SER A 163 3.75 -6.06 13.05
C SER A 163 3.51 -4.63 12.61
N GLY A 164 3.74 -3.71 13.54
CA GLY A 164 3.73 -2.28 13.28
C GLY A 164 2.71 -1.48 14.08
N PRO A 165 2.90 -0.15 14.15
CA PRO A 165 2.07 0.74 14.97
C PRO A 165 0.61 0.79 14.53
N PHE A 166 0.30 0.33 13.32
CA PHE A 166 -1.05 0.34 12.75
C PHE A 166 -2.03 -0.63 13.43
N LEU A 167 -1.53 -1.64 14.15
CA LEU A 167 -2.38 -2.61 14.84
C LEU A 167 -3.24 -1.97 15.95
N LEU A 168 -2.69 -0.97 16.66
CA LEU A 168 -3.39 -0.32 17.77
C LEU A 168 -4.60 0.51 17.33
N PRO A 169 -4.48 1.44 16.34
CA PRO A 169 -5.64 2.17 15.85
C PRO A 169 -6.71 1.25 15.23
N VAL A 170 -6.31 0.15 14.58
CA VAL A 170 -7.28 -0.84 14.05
C VAL A 170 -8.05 -1.52 15.19
N ALA A 171 -7.36 -1.94 16.24
CA ALA A 171 -8.00 -2.52 17.42
C ALA A 171 -8.98 -1.53 18.07
N CYS A 172 -8.60 -0.25 18.17
CA CYS A 172 -9.49 0.80 18.70
C CYS A 172 -10.71 1.05 17.79
N ALA A 173 -10.53 1.07 16.47
CA ALA A 173 -11.65 1.24 15.53
C ALA A 173 -12.66 0.08 15.61
N LEU A 174 -12.19 -1.15 15.78
CA LEU A 174 -13.05 -2.31 16.01
C LEU A 174 -13.84 -2.19 17.31
N LEU A 175 -13.19 -1.77 18.40
CA LEU A 175 -13.85 -1.53 19.69
C LEU A 175 -14.95 -0.47 19.59
N GLU A 176 -14.74 0.61 18.84
CA GLU A 176 -15.72 1.66 18.59
C GLU A 176 -16.96 1.14 17.85
N ARG A 177 -16.83 0.07 17.08
CA ARG A 177 -17.94 -0.62 16.40
C ARG A 177 -18.54 -1.78 17.21
N GLY A 178 -18.20 -1.88 18.49
CA GLY A 178 -18.74 -2.89 19.39
C GLY A 178 -18.20 -4.31 19.12
N VAL A 179 -17.07 -4.45 18.42
CA VAL A 179 -16.35 -5.71 18.30
C VAL A 179 -15.51 -5.92 19.56
N ARG A 180 -15.64 -7.08 20.20
CA ARG A 180 -14.79 -7.43 21.35
C ARG A 180 -13.40 -7.85 20.86
N VAL A 181 -12.42 -6.95 20.91
CA VAL A 181 -11.03 -7.30 20.66
C VAL A 181 -10.48 -8.03 21.88
N VAL A 182 -10.08 -9.29 21.74
CA VAL A 182 -9.61 -10.13 22.85
C VAL A 182 -8.09 -10.06 23.04
N ALA A 183 -7.36 -9.81 21.96
CA ALA A 183 -5.91 -9.64 22.00
C ALA A 183 -5.40 -8.81 20.81
N VAL A 184 -4.28 -8.13 21.05
CA VAL A 184 -3.37 -7.63 20.01
C VAL A 184 -2.09 -8.43 20.09
N ALA A 185 -1.63 -9.02 18.98
CA ALA A 185 -0.41 -9.82 18.89
C ALA A 185 0.60 -9.12 17.99
N GLU A 186 1.67 -8.57 18.58
CA GLU A 186 2.77 -7.89 17.89
C GLU A 186 3.96 -8.87 17.75
N ALA A 187 4.46 -9.02 16.53
CA ALA A 187 5.60 -9.90 16.26
C ALA A 187 6.90 -9.44 16.91
N GLY A 188 7.06 -8.13 17.09
CA GLY A 188 8.21 -7.52 17.77
C GLY A 188 8.02 -7.28 19.25
N ARG A 189 8.94 -6.49 19.82
CA ARG A 189 8.90 -6.04 21.23
C ARG A 189 8.97 -4.51 21.35
N PRO A 190 8.15 -3.72 20.62
CA PRO A 190 8.27 -2.26 20.56
C PRO A 190 7.94 -1.57 21.88
N TYR A 191 7.24 -2.22 22.78
CA TYR A 191 6.82 -1.67 24.08
C TYR A 191 7.74 -2.09 25.23
N THR A 192 8.83 -2.80 24.94
CA THR A 192 9.85 -3.14 25.92
C THR A 192 10.84 -1.97 26.03
N PRO A 193 11.14 -1.46 27.24
CA PRO A 193 12.14 -0.42 27.42
C PRO A 193 13.50 -0.82 26.84
N GLY A 194 14.12 0.10 26.11
CA GLY A 194 15.42 -0.11 25.48
C GLY A 194 15.96 1.17 24.86
N PRO A 195 17.18 1.17 24.32
CA PRO A 195 17.80 2.37 23.74
C PRO A 195 16.96 3.06 22.68
N ALA A 196 16.28 2.28 21.82
CA ALA A 196 15.41 2.83 20.78
C ALA A 196 14.17 3.53 21.37
N SER A 197 13.61 3.03 22.50
CA SER A 197 12.43 3.63 23.13
C SER A 197 12.72 5.02 23.71
N LEU A 198 13.96 5.30 24.14
CA LEU A 198 14.37 6.64 24.59
C LEU A 198 14.29 7.66 23.43
N GLY A 199 14.50 7.24 22.20
CA GLY A 199 14.33 8.09 21.02
C GLY A 199 12.90 8.59 20.82
N ALA A 200 11.89 7.90 21.39
CA ALA A 200 10.49 8.28 21.31
C ALA A 200 10.17 9.59 22.06
N LEU A 201 10.98 9.95 23.08
CA LEU A 201 10.84 11.20 23.83
C LEU A 201 10.96 12.45 22.94
N ARG A 202 11.60 12.34 21.75
CA ARG A 202 11.69 13.41 20.76
C ARG A 202 10.37 13.67 20.02
N PHE A 203 9.38 12.80 20.21
CA PHE A 203 8.10 12.84 19.49
C PHE A 203 6.90 12.80 20.48
N PRO A 204 6.74 13.84 21.34
CA PRO A 204 5.77 13.81 22.45
C PRO A 204 4.32 13.63 21.97
N ALA A 205 3.94 14.20 20.84
CA ALA A 205 2.61 14.02 20.27
C ALA A 205 2.33 12.55 19.90
N ARG A 206 3.34 11.82 19.41
CA ARG A 206 3.23 10.39 19.10
C ARG A 206 3.16 9.52 20.35
N LEU A 207 3.88 9.91 21.39
CA LEU A 207 3.76 9.25 22.70
C LEU A 207 2.37 9.44 23.30
N ALA A 208 1.80 10.65 23.22
CA ALA A 208 0.45 10.92 23.67
C ALA A 208 -0.60 10.10 22.88
N GLU A 209 -0.44 9.99 21.57
CA GLU A 209 -1.27 9.15 20.71
C GLU A 209 -1.18 7.66 21.13
N LEU A 210 0.03 7.13 21.31
CA LEU A 210 0.26 5.76 21.79
C LEU A 210 -0.37 5.53 23.16
N ALA A 211 -0.20 6.46 24.08
CA ALA A 211 -0.80 6.39 25.43
C ALA A 211 -2.34 6.37 25.36
N SER A 212 -2.94 7.13 24.45
CA SER A 212 -4.39 7.13 24.25
C SER A 212 -4.91 5.77 23.76
N TYR A 213 -4.21 5.13 22.81
CA TYR A 213 -4.54 3.78 22.35
C TYR A 213 -4.37 2.78 23.50
N ALA A 214 -3.25 2.81 24.21
CA ALA A 214 -2.99 1.92 25.33
C ALA A 214 -4.05 2.03 26.44
N ALA A 215 -4.45 3.26 26.79
CA ALA A 215 -5.50 3.50 27.78
C ALA A 215 -6.87 2.97 27.32
N ARG A 216 -7.18 3.09 26.02
CA ARG A 216 -8.42 2.56 25.44
C ARG A 216 -8.43 1.03 25.46
N LEU A 217 -7.36 0.41 25.00
CA LEU A 217 -7.22 -1.05 25.04
C LEU A 217 -7.31 -1.60 26.46
N ALA A 218 -6.63 -0.97 27.43
CA ALA A 218 -6.67 -1.34 28.83
C ALA A 218 -8.09 -1.26 29.44
N ARG A 219 -8.85 -0.18 29.13
CA ARG A 219 -10.26 -0.05 29.57
C ARG A 219 -11.16 -1.18 29.07
N HIS A 220 -10.87 -1.74 27.89
CA HIS A 220 -11.61 -2.86 27.32
C HIS A 220 -11.01 -4.24 27.65
N GLY A 221 -9.98 -4.30 28.53
CA GLY A 221 -9.33 -5.55 28.94
C GLY A 221 -8.60 -6.25 27.78
N VAL A 222 -8.17 -5.52 26.75
CA VAL A 222 -7.46 -6.09 25.61
C VAL A 222 -6.02 -6.41 26.02
N ARG A 223 -5.60 -7.66 25.83
CA ARG A 223 -4.22 -8.09 26.09
C ARG A 223 -3.33 -7.77 24.88
N VAL A 224 -2.18 -7.14 25.13
CA VAL A 224 -1.16 -6.90 24.12
C VAL A 224 -0.02 -7.89 24.35
N HIS A 225 0.14 -8.82 23.40
CA HIS A 225 1.22 -9.81 23.40
C HIS A 225 2.33 -9.34 22.48
N GLN A 226 3.54 -9.29 22.97
CA GLN A 226 4.75 -9.00 22.18
C GLN A 226 5.49 -10.30 21.85
N ASP A 227 6.37 -10.28 20.84
CA ASP A 227 7.04 -11.47 20.34
C ASP A 227 6.05 -12.58 19.98
N THR A 228 4.92 -12.19 19.33
CA THR A 228 3.78 -13.10 19.16
C THR A 228 3.22 -12.99 17.75
N VAL A 229 3.04 -14.14 17.10
CA VAL A 229 2.54 -14.26 15.73
C VAL A 229 1.37 -15.25 15.66
N VAL A 230 0.62 -15.19 14.57
CA VAL A 230 -0.42 -16.16 14.26
C VAL A 230 0.23 -17.44 13.75
N ALA A 231 0.03 -18.55 14.46
CA ALA A 231 0.48 -19.87 14.02
C ALA A 231 -0.58 -20.54 13.10
N ARG A 232 -1.87 -20.37 13.44
CA ARG A 232 -2.98 -20.99 12.70
C ARG A 232 -4.31 -20.29 12.98
N ALA A 233 -5.11 -20.10 11.94
CA ALA A 233 -6.55 -19.90 12.07
C ALA A 233 -7.27 -21.24 11.91
N HIS A 234 -8.26 -21.49 12.74
CA HIS A 234 -9.04 -22.73 12.78
C HIS A 234 -10.48 -22.44 12.37
N GLY A 235 -11.10 -23.40 11.71
CA GLY A 235 -12.48 -23.37 11.26
C GLY A 235 -12.65 -24.22 10.00
N ALA A 236 -13.86 -24.57 9.65
CA ALA A 236 -14.20 -25.24 8.41
C ALA A 236 -14.53 -24.22 7.31
N ASP A 237 -15.62 -23.47 7.47
CA ASP A 237 -16.13 -22.52 6.48
C ASP A 237 -15.72 -21.06 6.78
N ARG A 238 -15.34 -20.77 8.01
CA ARG A 238 -14.91 -19.45 8.49
C ARG A 238 -13.94 -19.59 9.65
N VAL A 239 -13.30 -18.50 10.06
CA VAL A 239 -12.49 -18.50 11.26
C VAL A 239 -13.37 -18.67 12.51
N GLU A 240 -13.02 -19.61 13.37
CA GLU A 240 -13.71 -19.93 14.65
C GLU A 240 -12.76 -19.79 15.83
N ALA A 241 -11.46 -19.98 15.59
CA ALA A 241 -10.44 -19.78 16.60
C ALA A 241 -9.09 -19.44 15.96
N VAL A 242 -8.20 -18.87 16.75
CA VAL A 242 -6.80 -18.58 16.37
C VAL A 242 -5.85 -19.10 17.44
N THR A 243 -4.75 -19.71 17.01
CA THR A 243 -3.60 -20.07 17.86
C THR A 243 -2.48 -19.07 17.64
N LEU A 244 -1.99 -18.49 18.73
CA LEU A 244 -0.86 -17.56 18.78
C LEU A 244 0.35 -18.25 19.38
N THR A 245 1.53 -18.08 18.78
CA THR A 245 2.81 -18.61 19.29
C THR A 245 3.83 -17.50 19.41
N ARG A 246 4.92 -17.74 20.13
CA ARG A 246 6.04 -16.80 20.15
C ARG A 246 6.74 -16.80 18.77
N PHE A 247 7.12 -15.61 18.33
CA PHE A 247 7.94 -15.51 17.11
C PHE A 247 9.35 -16.08 17.34
N SER A 248 9.94 -15.82 18.50
CA SER A 248 11.27 -16.34 18.90
C SER A 248 11.28 -17.84 19.20
N ASP A 249 10.13 -18.44 19.57
CA ASP A 249 9.98 -19.85 19.92
C ASP A 249 8.62 -20.36 19.37
N PRO A 250 8.56 -20.84 18.12
CA PRO A 250 7.31 -21.23 17.46
C PRO A 250 6.55 -22.38 18.14
N GLU A 251 7.23 -23.23 18.90
CA GLU A 251 6.61 -24.34 19.64
C GLU A 251 5.85 -23.85 20.89
N ARG A 252 6.18 -22.65 21.36
CA ARG A 252 5.56 -22.08 22.54
C ARG A 252 4.25 -21.42 22.21
N VAL A 253 3.15 -22.07 22.50
CA VAL A 253 1.80 -21.49 22.41
C VAL A 253 1.66 -20.40 23.48
N VAL A 254 1.30 -19.19 23.04
CA VAL A 254 1.02 -18.03 23.92
C VAL A 254 -0.46 -18.04 24.34
N ALA A 255 -1.35 -18.26 23.38
CA ALA A 255 -2.79 -18.25 23.61
C ALA A 255 -3.55 -18.95 22.47
N ARG A 256 -4.75 -19.43 22.80
CA ARG A 256 -5.77 -19.80 21.81
C ARG A 256 -7.05 -19.05 22.14
N HIS A 257 -7.60 -18.38 21.14
CA HIS A 257 -8.81 -17.56 21.27
C HIS A 257 -9.89 -18.04 20.30
N GLY A 258 -11.11 -18.23 20.80
CA GLY A 258 -12.30 -18.35 19.96
C GLY A 258 -12.68 -16.97 19.43
N VAL A 259 -12.67 -16.80 18.11
CA VAL A 259 -12.94 -15.54 17.40
C VAL A 259 -13.61 -15.81 16.05
N ASP A 260 -14.42 -14.86 15.60
CA ASP A 260 -15.05 -14.84 14.28
C ASP A 260 -14.42 -13.80 13.34
N LEU A 261 -13.40 -13.06 13.83
CA LEU A 261 -12.62 -12.09 13.06
C LEU A 261 -11.13 -12.16 13.45
N LEU A 262 -10.27 -12.22 12.46
CA LEU A 262 -8.82 -12.18 12.61
C LEU A 262 -8.24 -11.14 11.66
N CYS A 263 -7.71 -10.03 12.18
CA CYS A 263 -7.04 -9.00 11.37
C CYS A 263 -5.54 -9.25 11.42
N VAL A 264 -4.90 -9.51 10.26
CA VAL A 264 -3.46 -9.81 10.21
C VAL A 264 -2.76 -8.98 9.14
N GLY A 265 -1.69 -8.26 9.53
CA GLY A 265 -0.87 -7.49 8.60
C GLY A 265 0.54 -7.23 9.12
N TYR A 266 1.49 -7.18 8.22
CA TYR A 266 2.92 -7.03 8.53
C TYR A 266 3.51 -5.75 7.90
N GLY A 267 2.75 -4.65 7.99
CA GLY A 267 3.10 -3.36 7.42
C GLY A 267 2.65 -3.20 5.97
N PHE A 268 3.34 -2.33 5.24
CA PHE A 268 2.96 -1.92 3.89
C PHE A 268 4.12 -2.09 2.91
N ARG A 269 3.79 -2.26 1.63
CA ARG A 269 4.72 -2.38 0.50
C ARG A 269 4.45 -1.29 -0.52
N PRO A 270 5.45 -0.52 -0.95
CA PRO A 270 5.29 0.49 -1.99
C PRO A 270 4.74 -0.08 -3.30
N GLN A 271 3.82 0.64 -3.94
CA GLN A 271 3.41 0.34 -5.31
C GLN A 271 4.41 0.93 -6.31
N ALA A 272 5.47 0.19 -6.59
CA ALA A 272 6.56 0.62 -7.47
C ALA A 272 6.35 0.21 -8.95
N ASP A 273 5.21 -0.39 -9.30
CA ASP A 273 5.00 -0.93 -10.65
C ASP A 273 4.96 0.18 -11.71
N LEU A 274 4.18 1.24 -11.50
CA LEU A 274 4.11 2.39 -12.42
C LEU A 274 5.47 3.11 -12.55
N PRO A 275 6.18 3.48 -11.48
CA PRO A 275 7.54 4.01 -11.59
C PRO A 275 8.48 3.13 -12.42
N ARG A 276 8.39 1.82 -12.29
CA ARG A 276 9.21 0.87 -13.05
C ARG A 276 8.86 0.86 -14.54
N LEU A 277 7.59 0.91 -14.91
CA LEU A 277 7.18 1.05 -16.29
C LEU A 277 7.65 2.38 -16.90
N LEU A 278 7.62 3.47 -16.13
CA LEU A 278 8.17 4.76 -16.52
C LEU A 278 9.70 4.75 -16.66
N GLY A 279 10.36 3.63 -16.36
CA GLY A 279 11.81 3.47 -16.49
C GLY A 279 12.62 4.03 -15.32
N CYS A 280 11.99 4.30 -14.18
CA CYS A 280 12.70 4.75 -13.00
C CYS A 280 13.65 3.66 -12.47
N ALA A 281 14.87 4.05 -12.13
CA ALA A 281 15.80 3.19 -11.42
C ALA A 281 15.23 2.82 -10.04
N VAL A 282 15.42 1.57 -9.66
CA VAL A 282 14.93 1.03 -8.39
C VAL A 282 16.07 0.39 -7.61
N ASP A 283 15.95 0.41 -6.29
CA ASP A 283 16.83 -0.29 -5.36
C ASP A 283 16.02 -1.30 -4.55
N ARG A 284 16.69 -2.25 -3.93
CA ARG A 284 16.10 -3.10 -2.89
C ARG A 284 16.37 -2.46 -1.54
N ASP A 285 15.31 -2.11 -0.82
CA ASP A 285 15.43 -1.61 0.55
C ASP A 285 15.86 -2.74 1.49
N PRO A 286 17.02 -2.67 2.13
CA PRO A 286 17.53 -3.75 2.98
C PRO A 286 16.67 -3.99 4.22
N ALA A 287 15.95 -2.97 4.72
CA ALA A 287 15.11 -3.10 5.91
C ALA A 287 13.76 -3.77 5.61
N THR A 288 13.18 -3.50 4.46
CA THR A 288 11.86 -4.03 4.09
C THR A 288 11.92 -5.19 3.12
N GLY A 289 13.00 -5.31 2.37
CA GLY A 289 13.15 -6.25 1.26
C GLY A 289 12.35 -5.87 0.02
N ASP A 290 11.71 -4.69 0.01
CA ASP A 290 10.91 -4.22 -1.10
C ASP A 290 11.75 -3.57 -2.20
N THR A 291 11.20 -3.58 -3.41
CA THR A 291 11.69 -2.74 -4.49
C THR A 291 11.17 -1.32 -4.32
N VAL A 292 12.07 -0.36 -4.19
CA VAL A 292 11.75 1.06 -4.01
C VAL A 292 12.38 1.89 -5.12
N PRO A 293 11.71 2.94 -5.63
CA PRO A 293 12.31 3.85 -6.59
C PRO A 293 13.49 4.62 -5.97
N ARG A 294 14.56 4.82 -6.76
CA ARG A 294 15.68 5.69 -6.39
C ARG A 294 15.26 7.14 -6.57
N LEU A 295 15.22 7.90 -5.47
CA LEU A 295 14.63 9.23 -5.43
C LEU A 295 15.56 10.26 -4.78
N THR A 296 15.45 11.51 -5.25
CA THR A 296 15.96 12.67 -4.50
C THR A 296 15.08 12.93 -3.27
N PRO A 297 15.50 13.77 -2.32
CA PRO A 297 14.68 14.18 -1.18
C PRO A 297 13.34 14.83 -1.55
N THR A 298 13.22 15.37 -2.77
CA THR A 298 12.00 15.98 -3.31
C THR A 298 11.12 15.00 -4.08
N GLY A 299 11.51 13.71 -4.18
CA GLY A 299 10.75 12.67 -4.89
C GLY A 299 11.04 12.60 -6.38
N ARG A 300 12.02 13.33 -6.93
CA ARG A 300 12.43 13.21 -8.34
C ARG A 300 13.12 11.86 -8.54
N SER A 301 12.72 11.14 -9.58
CA SER A 301 13.31 9.85 -9.94
C SER A 301 14.55 9.99 -10.83
N SER A 302 15.11 8.89 -11.29
CA SER A 302 16.16 8.84 -12.30
C SER A 302 15.70 9.32 -13.69
N VAL A 303 14.38 9.39 -13.92
CA VAL A 303 13.76 9.92 -15.13
C VAL A 303 13.35 11.36 -14.86
N PRO A 304 13.93 12.38 -15.56
CA PRO A 304 13.85 13.78 -15.14
C PRO A 304 12.44 14.36 -15.00
N HIS A 305 11.47 13.86 -15.76
CA HIS A 305 10.07 14.31 -15.76
C HIS A 305 9.16 13.49 -14.85
N VAL A 306 9.71 12.49 -14.12
CA VAL A 306 8.94 11.59 -13.27
C VAL A 306 9.28 11.80 -11.80
N TYR A 307 8.25 12.01 -11.00
CA TYR A 307 8.30 12.09 -9.54
C TYR A 307 7.53 10.95 -8.92
N VAL A 308 8.01 10.43 -7.78
CA VAL A 308 7.30 9.42 -7.00
C VAL A 308 7.12 9.95 -5.59
N VAL A 309 5.89 9.94 -5.11
CA VAL A 309 5.52 10.57 -3.84
C VAL A 309 4.63 9.66 -2.98
N GLY A 310 4.44 10.06 -1.74
CA GLY A 310 3.61 9.31 -0.81
C GLY A 310 4.23 7.97 -0.42
N GLU A 311 3.40 6.96 -0.25
CA GLU A 311 3.83 5.63 0.17
C GLU A 311 4.43 4.80 -0.98
N ALA A 312 4.23 5.20 -2.24
CA ALA A 312 4.95 4.64 -3.38
C ALA A 312 6.46 4.93 -3.31
N ALA A 313 6.86 5.99 -2.61
CA ALA A 313 8.23 6.37 -2.31
C ALA A 313 8.77 5.74 -1.00
N GLY A 314 8.07 4.76 -0.44
CA GLY A 314 8.34 4.14 0.86
C GLY A 314 7.29 4.49 1.90
N ALA A 315 6.72 3.46 2.56
CA ALA A 315 5.65 3.62 3.53
C ALA A 315 6.11 4.40 4.78
N ALA A 316 5.45 5.53 5.07
CA ALA A 316 5.81 6.41 6.18
C ALA A 316 4.61 7.19 6.77
N GLY A 317 3.39 6.85 6.35
CA GLY A 317 2.14 7.41 6.83
C GLY A 317 1.72 8.74 6.17
N ALA A 318 0.46 9.11 6.38
CA ALA A 318 -0.18 10.21 5.68
C ALA A 318 0.48 11.59 5.87
N PRO A 319 0.98 12.00 7.06
CA PRO A 319 1.70 13.27 7.19
C PRO A 319 2.93 13.35 6.29
N THR A 320 3.69 12.25 6.20
CA THR A 320 4.84 12.18 5.30
C THR A 320 4.41 12.20 3.83
N ALA A 321 3.31 11.52 3.51
CA ALA A 321 2.76 11.51 2.15
C ALA A 321 2.36 12.92 1.69
N LEU A 322 1.64 13.68 2.51
CA LEU A 322 1.30 15.08 2.23
C LEU A 322 2.55 15.96 2.01
N ALA A 323 3.53 15.85 2.89
CA ALA A 323 4.76 16.64 2.81
C ALA A 323 5.58 16.28 1.55
N ARG A 324 5.69 14.99 1.20
CA ARG A 324 6.35 14.54 -0.04
C ARG A 324 5.65 15.06 -1.30
N GLY A 325 4.30 15.03 -1.32
CA GLY A 325 3.53 15.59 -2.44
C GLY A 325 3.81 17.06 -2.65
N ARG A 326 3.81 17.86 -1.58
CA ARG A 326 4.17 19.30 -1.63
C ARG A 326 5.62 19.51 -2.09
N ALA A 327 6.56 18.73 -1.58
CA ALA A 327 7.98 18.86 -1.95
C ALA A 327 8.21 18.60 -3.44
N ALA A 328 7.55 17.58 -4.01
CA ALA A 328 7.62 17.29 -5.42
C ALA A 328 7.01 18.42 -6.26
N ALA A 329 5.87 18.96 -5.87
CA ALA A 329 5.25 20.09 -6.56
C ALA A 329 6.17 21.31 -6.58
N LEU A 330 6.77 21.69 -5.44
CA LEU A 330 7.70 22.82 -5.36
C LEU A 330 8.96 22.61 -6.23
N ASP A 331 9.43 21.36 -6.37
CA ASP A 331 10.56 21.02 -7.22
C ASP A 331 10.20 21.06 -8.71
N ILE A 332 8.98 20.61 -9.08
CA ILE A 332 8.43 20.74 -10.44
C ILE A 332 8.31 22.23 -10.81
N LEU A 333 7.75 23.06 -9.93
CA LEU A 333 7.62 24.50 -10.15
C LEU A 333 8.97 25.17 -10.38
N ALA A 334 9.97 24.86 -9.56
CA ALA A 334 11.32 25.35 -9.76
C ALA A 334 11.91 24.92 -11.10
N SER A 335 11.68 23.66 -11.51
CA SER A 335 12.14 23.12 -12.79
C SER A 335 11.37 23.69 -13.99
N SER A 336 10.19 24.27 -13.76
CA SER A 336 9.37 24.95 -14.77
C SER A 336 9.66 26.46 -14.87
N GLY A 337 10.71 26.95 -14.22
CA GLY A 337 11.08 28.37 -14.20
C GLY A 337 10.22 29.25 -13.26
N ARG A 338 9.35 28.65 -12.47
CA ARG A 338 8.54 29.35 -11.46
C ARG A 338 9.28 29.26 -10.13
N ALA A 339 9.62 30.42 -9.54
CA ALA A 339 10.42 30.46 -8.30
C ALA A 339 9.54 30.28 -7.05
N PRO A 340 9.42 29.06 -6.46
CA PRO A 340 8.71 28.90 -5.19
C PRO A 340 9.48 29.59 -4.06
N ASP A 341 8.75 30.06 -3.03
CA ASP A 341 9.32 30.72 -1.87
C ASP A 341 10.42 29.88 -1.20
N ARG A 342 11.60 30.44 -1.06
CA ARG A 342 12.76 29.76 -0.44
C ARG A 342 12.52 29.42 1.03
N GLY A 343 11.79 30.28 1.75
CA GLY A 343 11.43 30.07 3.14
C GLY A 343 10.48 28.87 3.29
N GLU A 344 9.51 28.75 2.41
CA GLU A 344 8.58 27.60 2.38
C GLU A 344 9.31 26.28 2.10
N ARG A 345 10.18 26.25 1.08
CA ARG A 345 11.01 25.08 0.78
C ARG A 345 11.86 24.65 1.98
N ARG A 346 12.48 25.60 2.68
CA ARG A 346 13.29 25.33 3.88
C ARG A 346 12.42 24.75 5.02
N ARG A 347 11.26 25.37 5.32
CA ARG A 347 10.33 24.86 6.35
C ARG A 347 9.88 23.45 6.02
N LEU A 348 9.52 23.17 4.77
CA LEU A 348 9.09 21.85 4.34
C LEU A 348 10.23 20.82 4.44
N ALA A 349 11.46 21.17 4.10
CA ALA A 349 12.63 20.29 4.24
C ALA A 349 12.89 19.92 5.71
N VAL A 350 12.81 20.89 6.64
CA VAL A 350 12.92 20.64 8.08
C VAL A 350 11.80 19.71 8.57
N HIS A 351 10.56 19.95 8.11
CA HIS A 351 9.43 19.09 8.46
C HIS A 351 9.62 17.64 7.96
N LEU A 352 10.05 17.47 6.71
CA LEU A 352 10.37 16.16 6.14
C LEU A 352 11.50 15.46 6.92
N ALA A 353 12.54 16.19 7.34
CA ALA A 353 13.61 15.62 8.16
C ALA A 353 13.10 15.13 9.52
N SER A 354 12.19 15.86 10.16
CA SER A 354 11.53 15.44 11.39
C SER A 354 10.70 14.16 11.19
N LEU A 355 9.88 14.10 10.13
CA LEU A 355 9.09 12.93 9.78
C LEU A 355 9.98 11.71 9.47
N ALA A 356 11.09 11.92 8.75
CA ALA A 356 12.08 10.85 8.50
C ALA A 356 12.73 10.37 9.80
N GLY A 357 12.95 11.25 10.78
CA GLY A 357 13.39 10.88 12.12
C GLY A 357 12.42 9.93 12.83
N PHE A 358 11.13 10.22 12.76
CA PHE A 358 10.09 9.36 13.30
C PHE A 358 10.02 8.00 12.57
N THR A 359 10.13 8.00 11.24
CA THR A 359 10.16 6.74 10.46
C THR A 359 11.34 5.86 10.85
N ARG A 360 12.54 6.43 11.04
CA ARG A 360 13.72 5.69 11.52
C ARG A 360 13.53 5.12 12.93
N LEU A 361 12.93 5.91 13.84
CA LEU A 361 12.59 5.43 15.17
C LEU A 361 11.63 4.22 15.10
N THR A 362 10.57 4.32 14.30
CA THR A 362 9.60 3.23 14.12
C THR A 362 10.31 1.99 13.55
N ALA A 363 11.17 2.15 12.55
CA ALA A 363 11.93 1.04 11.98
C ALA A 363 12.88 0.36 12.99
N ALA A 364 13.38 1.12 13.99
CA ALA A 364 14.23 0.56 15.05
C ALA A 364 13.45 -0.15 16.17
N LEU A 365 12.14 0.14 16.31
CA LEU A 365 11.29 -0.46 17.34
C LEU A 365 10.61 -1.75 16.90
N TYR A 366 10.36 -1.90 15.58
CA TYR A 366 9.66 -3.06 15.03
C TYR A 366 10.63 -3.96 14.24
N PRO A 367 10.39 -5.28 14.17
CA PRO A 367 11.23 -6.17 13.40
C PRO A 367 11.23 -5.79 11.91
N ALA A 368 12.39 -5.85 11.30
CA ALA A 368 12.54 -5.56 9.89
C ALA A 368 11.74 -6.55 9.03
N PRO A 369 10.86 -6.11 8.14
CA PRO A 369 10.10 -6.99 7.27
C PRO A 369 10.98 -7.92 6.42
N ALA A 370 12.19 -7.47 6.04
CA ALA A 370 13.17 -8.27 5.30
C ALA A 370 13.63 -9.53 6.06
N GLU A 371 13.55 -9.54 7.38
CA GLU A 371 13.87 -10.69 8.24
C GLU A 371 12.63 -11.47 8.65
N LEU A 372 11.58 -10.74 9.08
CA LEU A 372 10.35 -11.31 9.61
C LEU A 372 9.59 -12.13 8.55
N VAL A 373 9.39 -11.57 7.36
CA VAL A 373 8.59 -12.23 6.30
C VAL A 373 9.22 -13.54 5.84
N PRO A 374 10.53 -13.61 5.51
CA PRO A 374 11.17 -14.88 5.17
C PRO A 374 11.17 -15.88 6.31
N ALA A 375 11.36 -15.42 7.57
CA ALA A 375 11.33 -16.32 8.72
C ALA A 375 9.97 -17.00 8.88
N LEU A 376 8.87 -16.26 8.73
CA LEU A 376 7.52 -16.80 8.79
C LEU A 376 7.22 -17.70 7.58
N ALA A 377 7.56 -17.27 6.36
CA ALA A 377 7.28 -18.03 5.15
C ALA A 377 8.02 -19.37 5.10
N ARG A 378 9.28 -19.43 5.54
CA ARG A 378 10.06 -20.69 5.59
C ARG A 378 9.48 -21.71 6.57
N ARG A 379 8.76 -21.27 7.62
CA ARG A 379 8.12 -22.13 8.61
C ARG A 379 6.77 -22.69 8.18
N LEU A 380 6.27 -22.31 6.98
CA LEU A 380 4.95 -22.77 6.52
C LEU A 380 4.90 -24.29 6.38
N PRO A 381 3.89 -24.94 7.00
CA PRO A 381 3.57 -26.34 6.70
C PRO A 381 3.24 -26.51 5.22
N GLY A 382 3.61 -27.63 4.65
CA GLY A 382 3.46 -27.95 3.24
C GLY A 382 2.08 -27.68 2.63
N PRO A 383 0.99 -28.12 3.24
CA PRO A 383 -0.37 -27.92 2.72
C PRO A 383 -0.88 -26.48 2.81
N THR A 384 -0.12 -25.54 3.40
CA THR A 384 -0.56 -24.14 3.53
C THR A 384 -0.62 -23.46 2.17
N LEU A 385 -1.74 -22.86 1.84
CA LEU A 385 -1.86 -22.04 0.62
C LEU A 385 -0.91 -20.83 0.70
N VAL A 386 -0.11 -20.64 -0.34
CA VAL A 386 0.75 -19.46 -0.54
C VAL A 386 0.07 -18.50 -1.50
N CYS A 387 -0.47 -18.99 -2.60
CA CYS A 387 -1.25 -18.21 -3.55
C CYS A 387 -2.73 -18.56 -3.43
N ARG A 388 -3.56 -17.65 -2.92
CA ARG A 388 -5.02 -17.87 -2.80
C ARG A 388 -5.73 -17.83 -4.15
N CYS A 389 -5.26 -17.01 -5.09
CA CYS A 389 -5.89 -16.86 -6.40
C CYS A 389 -5.79 -18.13 -7.26
N GLU A 390 -4.66 -18.82 -7.19
CA GLU A 390 -4.35 -20.01 -7.97
C GLU A 390 -4.32 -21.30 -7.11
N CYS A 391 -4.70 -21.19 -5.84
CA CYS A 391 -4.76 -22.31 -4.89
C CYS A 391 -3.43 -23.10 -4.76
N VAL A 392 -2.29 -22.42 -4.83
CA VAL A 392 -0.95 -23.05 -4.79
C VAL A 392 -0.45 -23.15 -3.35
N THR A 393 -0.02 -24.35 -2.95
CA THR A 393 0.50 -24.64 -1.61
C THR A 393 2.01 -24.37 -1.47
N ALA A 394 2.50 -24.34 -0.22
CA ALA A 394 3.91 -24.17 0.05
C ALA A 394 4.75 -25.35 -0.49
N ASP A 395 4.24 -26.58 -0.44
CA ASP A 395 4.92 -27.74 -1.02
C ASP A 395 5.04 -27.64 -2.53
N ALA A 396 4.00 -27.22 -3.22
CA ALA A 396 4.04 -27.02 -4.67
C ALA A 396 5.08 -25.95 -5.06
N VAL A 397 5.15 -24.84 -4.29
CA VAL A 397 6.16 -23.80 -4.49
C VAL A 397 7.59 -24.33 -4.25
N ARG A 398 7.80 -25.09 -3.16
CA ARG A 398 9.10 -25.68 -2.84
C ARG A 398 9.55 -26.70 -3.90
N ALA A 399 8.62 -27.55 -4.34
CA ALA A 399 8.91 -28.53 -5.39
C ALA A 399 9.32 -27.85 -6.71
N ALA A 400 8.57 -26.83 -7.13
CA ALA A 400 8.91 -26.05 -8.31
C ALA A 400 10.24 -25.29 -8.16
N ALA A 401 10.55 -24.78 -6.98
CA ALA A 401 11.81 -24.09 -6.70
C ALA A 401 13.01 -25.04 -6.68
N ALA A 402 12.82 -26.31 -6.34
CA ALA A 402 13.85 -27.35 -6.34
C ALA A 402 14.07 -27.99 -7.71
N ALA A 403 13.15 -27.83 -8.66
CA ALA A 403 13.30 -28.35 -10.01
C ALA A 403 14.44 -27.64 -10.78
N GLU A 404 14.97 -28.32 -11.80
CA GLU A 404 15.99 -27.75 -12.65
C GLU A 404 15.49 -26.48 -13.34
N GLY A 405 16.22 -25.39 -13.21
CA GLY A 405 15.79 -24.06 -13.67
C GLY A 405 14.81 -23.31 -12.73
N GLY A 406 14.40 -23.89 -11.59
CA GLY A 406 13.45 -23.31 -10.63
C GLY A 406 14.01 -22.21 -9.71
N SER A 407 15.22 -21.71 -9.98
CA SER A 407 15.95 -20.79 -9.09
C SER A 407 15.38 -19.39 -8.97
N ASP A 408 14.45 -18.99 -9.84
CA ASP A 408 13.87 -17.65 -9.84
C ASP A 408 12.33 -17.65 -9.72
N VAL A 409 11.75 -16.49 -9.39
CA VAL A 409 10.30 -16.34 -9.25
C VAL A 409 9.53 -16.58 -10.56
N PRO A 410 10.03 -16.13 -11.74
CA PRO A 410 9.42 -16.46 -13.03
C PRO A 410 9.30 -17.96 -13.29
N ALA A 411 10.32 -18.77 -12.99
CA ALA A 411 10.27 -20.23 -13.16
C ALA A 411 9.25 -20.88 -12.21
N VAL A 412 9.22 -20.47 -10.93
CA VAL A 412 8.18 -20.94 -9.98
C VAL A 412 6.79 -20.57 -10.46
N LYS A 413 6.59 -19.35 -11.01
CA LYS A 413 5.31 -18.93 -11.62
C LYS A 413 4.93 -19.84 -12.79
N GLY A 414 5.87 -20.11 -13.70
CA GLY A 414 5.65 -20.97 -14.86
C GLY A 414 5.23 -22.39 -14.47
N GLY A 415 5.91 -22.98 -13.48
CA GLY A 415 5.66 -24.34 -13.00
C GLY A 415 4.41 -24.50 -12.12
N THR A 416 3.93 -23.42 -11.46
CA THR A 416 2.85 -23.54 -10.46
C THR A 416 1.67 -22.61 -10.73
N ARG A 417 1.76 -21.63 -11.61
CA ARG A 417 0.86 -20.48 -11.79
C ARG A 417 0.79 -19.53 -10.59
N ALA A 418 1.54 -19.76 -9.49
CA ALA A 418 1.56 -18.86 -8.33
C ALA A 418 1.92 -17.43 -8.75
N GLY A 419 1.11 -16.46 -8.35
CA GLY A 419 1.30 -15.05 -8.72
C GLY A 419 0.76 -14.66 -10.11
N MET A 420 0.05 -15.56 -10.83
CA MET A 420 -0.62 -15.25 -12.09
C MET A 420 -2.07 -14.76 -11.91
N GLY A 421 -2.64 -14.92 -10.72
CA GLY A 421 -4.00 -14.50 -10.45
C GLY A 421 -4.18 -12.97 -10.38
N LEU A 422 -5.40 -12.52 -10.09
CA LEU A 422 -5.83 -11.11 -10.14
C LEU A 422 -4.93 -10.15 -9.36
N CYS A 423 -4.33 -10.57 -8.23
CA CYS A 423 -3.42 -9.71 -7.46
C CYS A 423 -2.02 -9.55 -8.08
N GLN A 424 -1.69 -10.29 -9.16
CA GLN A 424 -0.41 -10.19 -9.87
C GLN A 424 0.81 -10.31 -8.93
N ALA A 425 0.81 -11.32 -8.04
CA ALA A 425 1.82 -11.57 -7.02
C ALA A 425 1.97 -10.49 -5.93
N ARG A 426 1.07 -9.52 -5.85
CA ARG A 426 1.15 -8.45 -4.83
C ARG A 426 1.00 -9.00 -3.41
N GLU A 427 0.21 -10.05 -3.23
CA GLU A 427 0.04 -10.73 -1.93
C GLU A 427 1.08 -11.84 -1.71
N CYS A 428 1.17 -12.79 -2.63
CA CYS A 428 2.01 -13.98 -2.45
C CYS A 428 3.49 -13.75 -2.79
N GLY A 429 3.84 -12.69 -3.51
CA GLY A 429 5.20 -12.45 -4.00
C GLY A 429 6.30 -12.56 -2.94
N PRO A 430 6.19 -11.91 -1.76
CA PRO A 430 7.18 -12.03 -0.70
C PRO A 430 7.39 -13.45 -0.18
N ALA A 431 6.29 -14.22 -0.06
CA ALA A 431 6.37 -15.61 0.36
C ALA A 431 6.99 -16.51 -0.74
N LEU A 432 6.67 -16.25 -2.02
CA LEU A 432 7.30 -16.94 -3.15
C LEU A 432 8.81 -16.69 -3.17
N GLU A 433 9.24 -15.44 -2.99
CA GLU A 433 10.67 -15.10 -2.89
C GLU A 433 11.36 -15.80 -1.72
N ALA A 434 10.67 -15.93 -0.58
CA ALA A 434 11.23 -16.55 0.62
C ALA A 434 11.32 -18.08 0.57
N LEU A 435 10.43 -18.72 -0.20
CA LEU A 435 10.35 -20.19 -0.31
C LEU A 435 11.23 -20.78 -1.40
N ARG A 436 11.74 -19.97 -2.32
CA ARG A 436 12.62 -20.49 -3.38
C ARG A 436 14.01 -20.86 -2.86
N ALA A 437 14.65 -21.80 -3.52
CA ALA A 437 16.02 -22.18 -3.24
C ALA A 437 17.00 -21.03 -3.58
N GLY A 438 17.99 -20.77 -2.72
CA GLY A 438 19.02 -19.76 -2.95
C GLY A 438 18.77 -18.39 -2.34
N GLY A 439 17.69 -18.22 -1.55
CA GLY A 439 17.41 -16.96 -0.84
C GLY A 439 16.89 -15.83 -1.74
N PRO A 440 16.78 -14.60 -1.24
CA PRO A 440 16.28 -13.48 -2.01
C PRO A 440 17.21 -13.17 -3.19
N GLY A 441 16.72 -13.36 -4.40
CA GLY A 441 17.48 -13.04 -5.62
C GLY A 441 17.70 -11.54 -5.76
N THR A 442 18.77 -11.21 -6.46
CA THR A 442 19.11 -9.82 -6.79
C THR A 442 18.23 -9.23 -7.88
N GLY A 443 17.45 -10.06 -8.59
CA GLY A 443 16.60 -9.65 -9.70
C GLY A 443 15.22 -9.21 -9.24
N THR A 444 14.84 -7.97 -9.55
CA THR A 444 13.44 -7.53 -9.46
C THR A 444 12.66 -8.13 -10.62
N VAL A 445 11.48 -8.71 -10.34
CA VAL A 445 10.56 -9.12 -11.41
C VAL A 445 10.19 -7.88 -12.23
N PRO A 446 10.38 -7.87 -13.56
CA PRO A 446 10.04 -6.71 -14.37
C PRO A 446 8.57 -6.32 -14.21
N ALA A 447 8.28 -5.02 -14.13
CA ALA A 447 6.90 -4.54 -14.27
C ALA A 447 6.44 -4.88 -15.69
N ARG A 448 5.22 -5.36 -15.82
CA ARG A 448 4.63 -5.78 -17.11
C ARG A 448 3.30 -5.06 -17.32
N VAL A 449 3.01 -4.77 -18.55
CA VAL A 449 1.69 -4.30 -18.99
C VAL A 449 0.78 -5.53 -19.18
N PRO A 450 -0.47 -5.48 -18.74
CA PRO A 450 -1.10 -4.41 -17.97
C PRO A 450 -0.74 -4.44 -16.47
N LEU A 451 -0.62 -3.28 -15.85
CA LEU A 451 -0.39 -3.16 -14.38
C LEU A 451 -1.60 -3.61 -13.57
N ARG A 452 -2.79 -3.57 -14.14
CA ARG A 452 -4.06 -3.91 -13.51
C ARG A 452 -4.87 -4.80 -14.46
N PRO A 453 -5.68 -5.73 -13.93
CA PRO A 453 -6.72 -6.36 -14.74
C PRO A 453 -7.65 -5.31 -15.31
N LEU A 454 -7.96 -5.42 -16.61
CA LEU A 454 -8.85 -4.51 -17.32
C LEU A 454 -9.66 -5.28 -18.36
N PRO A 455 -10.79 -4.72 -18.84
CA PRO A 455 -11.54 -5.29 -19.94
C PRO A 455 -10.68 -5.34 -21.22
N LEU A 456 -10.76 -6.44 -21.97
CA LEU A 456 -10.01 -6.62 -23.21
C LEU A 456 -10.32 -5.51 -24.23
N ALA A 457 -11.56 -5.01 -24.25
CA ALA A 457 -11.96 -3.89 -25.11
C ALA A 457 -11.04 -2.66 -24.95
N ALA A 458 -10.67 -2.31 -23.71
CA ALA A 458 -9.77 -1.18 -23.45
C ALA A 458 -8.36 -1.36 -24.04
N VAL A 459 -7.91 -2.60 -24.26
CA VAL A 459 -6.64 -2.89 -24.91
C VAL A 459 -6.78 -2.81 -26.43
N LEU A 460 -7.87 -3.36 -26.97
CA LEU A 460 -8.12 -3.40 -28.42
C LEU A 460 -8.31 -2.00 -29.00
N GLU A 461 -9.05 -1.11 -28.30
CA GLU A 461 -9.23 0.28 -28.72
C GLU A 461 -7.89 1.05 -28.89
N LEU A 462 -6.86 0.69 -28.11
CA LEU A 462 -5.53 1.30 -28.26
C LEU A 462 -4.69 0.66 -29.36
N ALA A 463 -4.89 -0.62 -29.64
CA ALA A 463 -4.17 -1.34 -30.68
C ALA A 463 -4.61 -0.89 -32.08
N ASP A 464 -5.88 -0.53 -32.24
CA ASP A 464 -6.47 -0.08 -33.52
C ASP A 464 -6.15 1.38 -33.87
N THR A 465 -5.51 2.13 -32.97
CA THR A 465 -5.09 3.51 -33.21
C THR A 465 -3.67 3.51 -33.75
N PRO A 466 -3.43 3.79 -35.09
CA PRO A 466 -2.08 3.94 -35.61
C PRO A 466 -1.36 5.02 -34.80
N GLY A 467 -0.13 4.76 -34.38
CA GLY A 467 0.72 5.79 -33.84
C GLY A 467 0.81 6.92 -34.87
N GLU A 468 0.32 8.11 -34.53
CA GLU A 468 0.66 9.28 -35.32
C GLU A 468 2.18 9.46 -35.19
N ASP A 469 2.89 9.17 -36.26
CA ASP A 469 4.29 9.54 -36.46
C ASP A 469 4.41 11.06 -36.32
N VAL A 470 5.00 11.54 -35.22
CA VAL A 470 5.45 12.92 -35.05
C VAL A 470 6.91 12.93 -34.67
#